data_feaee96be4da845befe1b89d6d1bd721
#
_entry.id   feaee96be4da845befe1b89d6d1bd721
#
_cell.length_a   1.000
_cell.length_b   1.000
_cell.length_c   1.000
_cell.angle_alpha   90.00
_cell.angle_beta   90.00
_cell.angle_gamma   90.00
#
_symmetry.space_group_name_H-M   'P 1'
#
loop_
_entity.id
_entity.type
_entity.pdbx_description
1 polymer ?
#
loop_
_entity_poly.entity_id
_entity_poly.type
_entity_poly.pdbx_seq_one_letter_code
_entity_poly.pdbx_strand_id
1 'polypeptide(L)'
;GEPKRETRASTTYTPREFSYHTTSTDNAQRVEEQIKYLIDNNLTLPDDYHSWFKIGMSLCSEFGESGRQYFHSISSLSPKYDRYECDNQYDKIVESYGSGNDIGLGTLMYMFNEAKRV
;
A
#
# COMPACT_ATOMS: atom_id res chain seq x y z
N GLY A 1 -10.40 4.21 22.38
CA GLY A 1 -10.20 3.93 22.37
C GLY A 1 -10.21 3.72 21.90
N GLU A 2 -10.22 3.97 21.84
CA GLU A 2 -10.03 3.63 21.59
C GLU A 2 -9.92 3.38 21.08
N PRO A 3 -10.09 3.64 20.96
CA PRO A 3 -9.86 3.28 20.55
C PRO A 3 -9.55 3.12 19.91
N LYS A 4 -9.58 3.33 19.62
CA LYS A 4 -9.15 3.05 19.29
C LYS A 4 -8.63 2.75 18.85
N ARG A 5 -8.68 3.00 18.69
CA ARG A 5 -8.09 2.53 18.43
C ARG A 5 -7.69 1.85 18.37
N GLU A 6 -7.81 1.87 18.29
CA GLU A 6 -7.33 1.06 18.36
C GLU A 6 -7.08 0.47 18.02
N THR A 7 -7.19 0.63 17.91
CA THR A 7 -6.88 -0.15 17.72
C THR A 7 -6.64 -0.41 17.25
N ARG A 8 -6.62 -0.22 17.01
CA ARG A 8 -6.28 -0.71 16.73
C ARG A 8 -5.64 -1.17 16.70
N ALA A 9 -5.54 -1.02 16.82
CA ALA A 9 -4.90 -1.63 16.79
C ALA A 9 -4.34 -1.97 16.57
N SER A 10 -4.16 -1.79 16.77
CA SER A 10 -3.44 -2.28 16.47
C SER A 10 -3.45 -2.87 15.92
N THR A 11 -3.87 -2.35 15.91
CA THR A 11 -4.14 -3.38 15.31
C THR A 11 -3.20 -4.13 14.55
N THR A 12 -3.17 -5.28 14.66
CA THR A 12 -2.32 -6.13 13.93
C THR A 12 -2.81 -6.20 12.53
N TYR A 13 -2.02 -5.73 11.66
CA TYR A 13 -2.37 -5.74 10.27
C TYR A 13 -1.92 -7.05 9.67
N THR A 14 -2.84 -7.79 9.04
CA THR A 14 -2.45 -9.00 8.36
C THR A 14 -2.92 -8.93 6.93
N PRO A 15 -2.03 -9.03 5.97
CA PRO A 15 -2.42 -8.98 4.57
C PRO A 15 -3.38 -10.08 4.16
N ARG A 16 -3.35 -11.19 4.89
CA ARG A 16 -4.20 -12.31 4.54
C ARG A 16 -5.66 -12.05 4.81
N GLU A 17 -5.94 -11.13 5.69
CA GLU A 17 -7.30 -10.77 6.01
C GLU A 17 -7.72 -9.54 5.25
N PHE A 18 -7.14 -9.38 4.13
CA PHE A 18 -7.34 -8.25 3.25
C PHE A 18 -8.79 -8.20 2.83
N SER A 19 -9.53 -7.34 3.47
CA SER A 19 -10.94 -7.25 3.23
C SER A 19 -11.32 -5.79 3.34
N TYR A 20 -11.42 -5.12 2.24
CA TYR A 20 -11.69 -3.70 2.22
C TYR A 20 -13.14 -3.47 1.92
N HIS A 21 -13.73 -2.66 2.75
CA HIS A 21 -15.12 -2.33 2.55
C HIS A 21 -15.23 -1.00 1.89
N THR A 22 -14.48 -0.75 0.90
CA THR A 22 -14.57 0.50 0.27
C THR A 22 -15.67 0.42 -0.72
N THR A 23 -16.26 1.50 -0.97
CA THR A 23 -17.06 1.63 -2.08
C THR A 23 -16.14 1.83 -3.17
N SER A 24 -15.51 0.91 -3.48
CA SER A 24 -14.40 1.09 -4.24
C SER A 24 -14.66 1.53 -5.61
N THR A 25 -13.80 2.36 -6.03
CA THR A 25 -13.64 2.67 -7.41
C THR A 25 -13.04 1.46 -8.08
N ASP A 26 -13.10 1.44 -9.39
CA ASP A 26 -12.46 0.37 -10.15
C ASP A 26 -10.97 0.28 -9.82
N ASN A 27 -10.34 1.43 -9.58
CA ASN A 27 -8.91 1.44 -9.30
C ASN A 27 -8.60 0.80 -7.95
N ALA A 28 -9.47 1.01 -6.97
CA ALA A 28 -9.29 0.37 -5.67
C ALA A 28 -9.38 -1.15 -5.83
N GLN A 29 -10.36 -1.62 -6.59
CA GLN A 29 -10.50 -3.04 -6.83
C GLN A 29 -9.29 -3.62 -7.55
N ARG A 30 -8.78 -2.89 -8.53
CA ARG A 30 -7.59 -3.34 -9.25
C ARG A 30 -6.40 -3.51 -8.32
N VAL A 31 -6.18 -2.53 -7.45
CA VAL A 31 -5.06 -2.61 -6.52
C VAL A 31 -5.26 -3.79 -5.58
N GLU A 32 -6.46 -3.96 -5.07
CA GLU A 32 -6.75 -5.06 -4.15
C GLU A 32 -6.51 -6.41 -4.81
N GLU A 33 -6.91 -6.56 -6.06
CA GLU A 33 -6.70 -7.80 -6.78
C GLU A 33 -5.22 -8.08 -7.01
N GLN A 34 -4.46 -7.03 -7.30
CA GLN A 34 -3.03 -7.20 -7.50
C GLN A 34 -2.33 -7.60 -6.21
N ILE A 35 -2.71 -6.97 -5.11
CA ILE A 35 -2.12 -7.33 -3.83
C ILE A 35 -2.45 -8.78 -3.47
N LYS A 36 -3.70 -9.18 -3.70
CA LYS A 36 -4.10 -10.54 -3.44
C LYS A 36 -3.29 -11.52 -4.28
N TYR A 37 -3.05 -11.19 -5.53
CA TYR A 37 -2.22 -12.03 -6.39
C TYR A 37 -0.81 -12.20 -5.83
N LEU A 38 -0.22 -11.09 -5.36
CA LEU A 38 1.12 -11.15 -4.77
C LEU A 38 1.13 -12.05 -3.53
N ILE A 39 0.13 -11.90 -2.68
CA ILE A 39 0.04 -12.70 -1.47
C ILE A 39 -0.10 -14.19 -1.83
N ASP A 40 -1.01 -14.49 -2.72
CA ASP A 40 -1.32 -15.87 -3.09
C ASP A 40 -0.13 -16.56 -3.76
N ASN A 41 0.70 -15.80 -4.44
CA ASN A 41 1.84 -16.35 -5.17
C ASN A 41 3.17 -16.09 -4.48
N ASN A 42 3.12 -15.56 -3.27
CA ASN A 42 4.29 -15.34 -2.44
C ASN A 42 5.32 -14.43 -3.14
N LEU A 43 4.82 -13.40 -3.77
CA LEU A 43 5.63 -12.42 -4.49
C LEU A 43 5.68 -11.13 -3.70
N THR A 44 6.68 -10.29 -4.02
CA THR A 44 6.77 -8.96 -3.43
C THR A 44 7.19 -7.98 -4.52
N LEU A 45 6.93 -6.72 -4.28
CA LEU A 45 7.43 -5.67 -5.15
C LEU A 45 8.86 -5.32 -4.73
N PRO A 46 9.62 -4.62 -5.59
CA PRO A 46 10.95 -4.18 -5.19
C PRO A 46 10.88 -3.37 -3.91
N ASP A 47 11.79 -3.64 -2.98
CA ASP A 47 11.75 -3.02 -1.68
C ASP A 47 12.93 -2.10 -1.39
N ASP A 48 13.65 -1.67 -2.43
CA ASP A 48 14.63 -0.62 -2.27
C ASP A 48 13.90 0.68 -1.98
N TYR A 49 14.58 1.61 -1.35
CA TYR A 49 13.94 2.83 -0.89
C TYR A 49 13.23 3.59 -2.00
N HIS A 50 13.88 3.72 -3.16
CA HIS A 50 13.34 4.49 -4.26
C HIS A 50 12.03 3.88 -4.79
N SER A 51 12.02 2.56 -4.94
CA SER A 51 10.80 1.86 -5.39
C SER A 51 9.71 1.97 -4.35
N TRP A 52 10.06 1.80 -3.11
CA TRP A 52 9.12 1.88 -1.99
C TRP A 52 8.48 3.27 -1.93
N PHE A 53 9.30 4.31 -2.09
CA PHE A 53 8.82 5.68 -2.14
C PHE A 53 7.80 5.86 -3.27
N LYS A 54 8.10 5.33 -4.45
CA LYS A 54 7.21 5.45 -5.60
C LYS A 54 5.88 4.73 -5.37
N ILE A 55 5.92 3.60 -4.70
CA ILE A 55 4.70 2.88 -4.37
C ILE A 55 3.81 3.77 -3.50
N GLY A 56 4.39 4.37 -2.47
CA GLY A 56 3.65 5.26 -1.60
C GLY A 56 3.10 6.47 -2.33
N MET A 57 3.91 7.06 -3.20
CA MET A 57 3.48 8.21 -3.98
C MET A 57 2.31 7.87 -4.90
N SER A 58 2.38 6.70 -5.55
CA SER A 58 1.30 6.26 -6.43
C SER A 58 0.00 6.08 -5.66
N LEU A 59 0.09 5.44 -4.51
CA LEU A 59 -1.10 5.19 -3.69
C LEU A 59 -1.67 6.49 -3.14
N CYS A 60 -0.81 7.38 -2.68
CA CYS A 60 -1.26 8.65 -2.17
C CYS A 60 -1.90 9.50 -3.27
N SER A 61 -1.30 9.47 -4.46
CA SER A 61 -1.83 10.22 -5.59
C SER A 61 -3.25 9.80 -5.93
N GLU A 62 -3.51 8.51 -5.91
CA GLU A 62 -4.81 8.00 -6.31
C GLU A 62 -5.82 7.99 -5.17
N PHE A 63 -5.38 7.61 -3.97
CA PHE A 63 -6.30 7.33 -2.88
C PHE A 63 -6.15 8.25 -1.68
N GLY A 64 -5.14 9.09 -1.66
CA GLY A 64 -4.88 9.93 -0.50
C GLY A 64 -4.65 9.08 0.74
N GLU A 65 -5.29 9.47 1.83
CA GLU A 65 -5.12 8.75 3.09
C GLU A 65 -5.61 7.30 3.00
N SER A 66 -6.58 7.04 2.15
CA SER A 66 -7.10 5.67 1.98
C SER A 66 -6.07 4.70 1.42
N GLY A 67 -5.03 5.22 0.80
CA GLY A 67 -3.97 4.37 0.28
C GLY A 67 -3.04 3.81 1.33
N ARG A 68 -3.10 4.31 2.55
CA ARG A 68 -2.20 3.88 3.63
C ARG A 68 -2.29 2.37 3.86
N GLN A 69 -3.50 1.84 3.89
CA GLN A 69 -3.68 0.42 4.14
C GLN A 69 -3.06 -0.42 3.01
N TYR A 70 -3.14 0.06 1.79
CA TYR A 70 -2.53 -0.64 0.67
C TYR A 70 -0.99 -0.58 0.77
N PHE A 71 -0.47 0.56 1.23
CA PHE A 71 0.96 0.71 1.40
C PHE A 71 1.50 -0.30 2.42
N HIS A 72 0.76 -0.46 3.52
CA HIS A 72 1.12 -1.46 4.52
C HIS A 72 1.00 -2.88 3.96
N SER A 73 -0.06 -3.16 3.20
CA SER A 73 -0.23 -4.50 2.62
C SER A 73 0.93 -4.88 1.74
N ILE A 74 1.31 -3.97 0.85
CA ILE A 74 2.39 -4.23 -0.09
C ILE A 74 3.72 -4.32 0.65
N SER A 75 3.96 -3.39 1.56
CA SER A 75 5.23 -3.35 2.29
C SER A 75 5.42 -4.58 3.16
N SER A 76 4.33 -5.11 3.70
CA SER A 76 4.42 -6.26 4.60
C SER A 76 4.85 -7.53 3.89
N LEU A 77 4.85 -7.54 2.56
CA LEU A 77 5.34 -8.69 1.80
C LEU A 77 6.87 -8.78 1.81
N SER A 78 7.53 -7.71 2.17
CA SER A 78 8.98 -7.67 2.24
C SER A 78 9.45 -8.03 3.63
N PRO A 79 10.56 -8.78 3.76
CA PRO A 79 11.11 -9.05 5.09
C PRO A 79 11.64 -7.81 5.79
N LYS A 80 11.80 -6.71 5.06
CA LYS A 80 12.23 -5.44 5.65
C LYS A 80 11.11 -4.67 6.31
N TYR A 81 9.88 -5.13 6.20
CA TYR A 81 8.73 -4.38 6.67
C TYR A 81 8.84 -4.04 8.14
N ASP A 82 8.60 -2.78 8.45
CA ASP A 82 8.48 -2.28 9.81
C ASP A 82 7.27 -1.37 9.80
N ARG A 83 6.30 -1.69 10.66
CA ARG A 83 5.03 -0.99 10.64
C ARG A 83 5.18 0.51 10.92
N TYR A 84 6.05 0.85 11.86
CA TYR A 84 6.23 2.25 12.22
C TYR A 84 6.92 3.03 11.12
N GLU A 85 7.93 2.45 10.52
CA GLU A 85 8.61 3.11 9.41
C GLU A 85 7.69 3.29 8.23
N CYS A 86 6.88 2.29 7.95
CA CYS A 86 5.93 2.35 6.84
C CYS A 86 4.92 3.46 7.09
N ASP A 87 4.39 3.53 8.28
CA ASP A 87 3.41 4.54 8.62
C ASP A 87 4.02 5.94 8.56
N ASN A 88 5.23 6.10 9.08
CA ASN A 88 5.91 7.38 9.03
C ASN A 88 6.20 7.81 7.60
N GLN A 89 6.58 6.87 6.76
CA GLN A 89 6.83 7.19 5.35
C GLN A 89 5.56 7.69 4.68
N TYR A 90 4.44 7.03 4.95
CA TYR A 90 3.19 7.46 4.35
C TYR A 90 2.76 8.84 4.89
N ASP A 91 2.98 9.09 6.17
CA ASP A 91 2.72 10.41 6.75
C ASP A 91 3.48 11.48 6.00
N LYS A 92 4.76 11.24 5.76
CA LYS A 92 5.60 12.21 5.05
C LYS A 92 5.10 12.45 3.64
N ILE A 93 4.68 11.39 2.98
CA ILE A 93 4.19 11.52 1.61
C ILE A 93 2.90 12.33 1.58
N VAL A 94 1.97 12.02 2.48
CA VAL A 94 0.71 12.74 2.54
C VAL A 94 0.95 14.22 2.84
N GLU A 95 1.84 14.52 3.78
CA GLU A 95 2.10 15.90 4.16
C GLU A 95 2.83 16.68 3.08
N SER A 96 3.74 16.02 2.37
CA SER A 96 4.58 16.73 1.43
C SER A 96 4.01 16.81 0.03
N TYR A 97 3.25 15.81 -0.37
CA TYR A 97 2.81 15.72 -1.76
C TYR A 97 1.30 15.68 -1.92
N GLY A 98 0.61 14.99 -1.02
CA GLY A 98 -0.84 14.90 -1.11
C GLY A 98 -1.31 14.09 -2.30
N SER A 99 -2.62 14.05 -2.47
CA SER A 99 -3.21 13.34 -3.60
C SER A 99 -3.02 14.17 -4.87
N GLY A 100 -3.02 13.48 -5.99
CA GLY A 100 -2.83 14.15 -7.27
C GLY A 100 -1.41 14.56 -7.56
N ASN A 101 -0.44 13.95 -6.89
CA ASN A 101 0.96 14.27 -7.15
C ASN A 101 1.40 13.70 -8.51
N ASP A 102 2.64 13.97 -8.89
CA ASP A 102 3.13 13.64 -10.22
C ASP A 102 3.28 12.15 -10.49
N ILE A 103 3.34 11.33 -9.46
CA ILE A 103 3.50 9.89 -9.64
C ILE A 103 2.12 9.25 -9.53
N GLY A 104 1.56 8.89 -10.66
CA GLY A 104 0.21 8.34 -10.68
C GLY A 104 0.17 6.84 -10.49
N LEU A 105 -1.05 6.32 -10.46
CA LEU A 105 -1.29 4.91 -10.23
C LEU A 105 -0.65 4.02 -11.28
N GLY A 106 -0.47 4.52 -12.49
CA GLY A 106 0.16 3.74 -13.56
C GLY A 106 1.53 3.22 -13.17
N THR A 107 2.28 4.01 -12.39
CA THR A 107 3.60 3.58 -11.93
C THR A 107 3.48 2.32 -11.07
N LEU A 108 2.53 2.31 -10.15
CA LEU A 108 2.31 1.14 -9.30
C LEU A 108 1.84 -0.06 -10.11
N MET A 109 0.91 0.16 -11.04
CA MET A 109 0.41 -0.93 -11.87
C MET A 109 1.52 -1.55 -12.70
N TYR A 110 2.43 -0.72 -13.20
CA TYR A 110 3.58 -1.23 -13.91
C TYR A 110 4.43 -2.14 -13.01
N MET A 111 4.63 -1.71 -11.76
CA MET A 111 5.42 -2.51 -10.83
C MET A 111 4.76 -3.85 -10.53
N PHE A 112 3.43 -3.86 -10.38
CA PHE A 112 2.70 -5.11 -10.21
C PHE A 112 2.91 -6.04 -11.40
N ASN A 113 2.80 -5.50 -12.60
CA ASN A 113 2.97 -6.31 -13.80
C ASN A 113 4.37 -6.88 -13.90
N GLU A 114 5.38 -6.10 -13.52
CA GLU A 114 6.75 -6.59 -13.54
C GLU A 114 6.95 -7.72 -12.53
N ALA A 115 6.36 -7.60 -11.37
CA ALA A 115 6.48 -8.65 -10.35
C ALA A 115 5.86 -9.96 -10.82
N LYS A 116 4.82 -9.88 -11.62
CA LYS A 116 4.11 -11.08 -12.09
C LYS A 116 4.83 -11.78 -13.24
N ARG A 117 5.86 -11.16 -13.78
CA ARG A 117 6.59 -11.75 -14.91
C ARG A 117 7.64 -12.77 -14.52
N VAL A 118 7.84 -12.98 -13.25
CA VAL A 118 8.83 -13.93 -12.78
C VAL A 118 8.40 -15.35 -13.05
#